data_848f8c283628522f1e5c4538485d4ac3
#
_entry.id   848f8c283628522f1e5c4538485d4ac3
#
_cell.length_a   1.000
_cell.length_b   1.000
_cell.length_c   1.000
_cell.angle_alpha   90.00
_cell.angle_beta   90.00
_cell.angle_gamma   90.00
#
_symmetry.space_group_name_H-M   'P 1'
#
loop_
_entity.id
_entity.type
_entity.pdbx_description
1 polymer ?
#
loop_
_entity_poly.entity_id
_entity_poly.type
_entity_poly.pdbx_seq_one_letter_code
_entity_poly.pdbx_strand_id
1 'polypeptide(L)'
;MKKQELWFSALAADDSCAYNVDKAFDRFVSRTQQKRRTVFNIPKIVYGAAAVILLLIASTISYWWGERQLQNQFADILVETPLGAKTKLILPDSTLVWLNAGSKIVYSQGFGVKDRHLRLNGEAYFEVRKNEKLPFDVMTKELNVKVLGTKFNFRNYDEDEEVTVNLLEGKVQLENYVKKMGINYLSPSEKVTLNKLTGEMIISRAEVKNAKEWTNDGLFFDEMPLSDIVKELNRSYNVKIHIADEQLTHNRFYALFNRKEQTIYNVLDIITATNQVRYKVEGDSILLYAK
;
A
#
# COMPACT_ATOMS: atom_id res chain seq x y z
N MET A 1 58.66 20.54 -53.17
CA MET A 1 59.26 21.08 -54.46
C MET A 1 58.24 21.15 -55.60
N LYS A 2 57.01 21.59 -55.43
CA LYS A 2 56.03 21.75 -56.51
C LYS A 2 55.25 23.08 -56.50
N LYS A 3 55.49 23.96 -55.52
CA LYS A 3 54.79 25.26 -55.45
C LYS A 3 55.62 26.45 -55.99
N GLN A 4 56.90 26.29 -56.14
CA GLN A 4 57.75 27.38 -56.68
C GLN A 4 57.82 27.39 -58.23
N GLU A 5 57.66 26.22 -58.84
CA GLU A 5 57.69 26.17 -60.34
C GLU A 5 56.40 26.73 -60.99
N LEU A 6 55.26 26.71 -60.27
CA LEU A 6 54.03 27.31 -60.79
C LEU A 6 54.01 28.84 -60.79
N TRP A 7 54.87 29.47 -60.02
CA TRP A 7 54.99 30.96 -60.01
C TRP A 7 55.83 31.49 -61.15
N PHE A 8 56.87 30.78 -61.61
CA PHE A 8 57.73 31.18 -62.70
C PHE A 8 57.08 30.94 -64.06
N SER A 9 56.21 30.01 -64.24
CA SER A 9 55.49 29.79 -65.49
C SER A 9 54.35 30.83 -65.69
N ALA A 10 53.90 31.48 -64.67
CA ALA A 10 52.91 32.57 -64.78
C ALA A 10 53.50 33.91 -65.11
N LEU A 11 54.88 34.08 -65.05
CA LEU A 11 55.60 35.31 -65.41
C LEU A 11 56.02 35.34 -66.87
N ALA A 12 55.86 34.26 -67.63
CA ALA A 12 56.30 34.15 -69.04
C ALA A 12 55.14 34.18 -70.04
N ALA A 13 53.92 34.43 -69.61
CA ALA A 13 52.74 34.52 -70.46
C ALA A 13 52.41 36.01 -70.73
N ASP A 14 52.75 36.41 -71.84
CA ASP A 14 52.32 37.49 -72.72
C ASP A 14 51.54 38.69 -72.14
N ASP A 15 52.00 39.88 -72.52
CA ASP A 15 51.69 41.24 -72.13
C ASP A 15 50.29 41.75 -72.55
N SER A 16 49.23 40.95 -72.51
CA SER A 16 47.90 41.41 -72.99
C SER A 16 46.79 41.30 -71.98
N CYS A 17 47.07 40.90 -70.71
CA CYS A 17 46.06 40.96 -69.65
C CYS A 17 46.61 41.84 -68.56
N ALA A 18 46.29 43.13 -68.57
CA ALA A 18 46.57 44.05 -67.48
C ALA A 18 45.81 43.55 -66.20
N TYR A 19 46.44 42.64 -65.45
CA TYR A 19 45.97 42.20 -64.19
C TYR A 19 46.08 43.34 -63.15
N ASN A 20 44.94 43.94 -62.87
CA ASN A 20 44.92 45.08 -61.98
C ASN A 20 45.16 44.55 -60.54
N VAL A 21 46.43 44.62 -60.12
CA VAL A 21 46.92 44.13 -58.82
C VAL A 21 46.16 44.83 -57.67
N ASP A 22 45.83 46.07 -57.85
CA ASP A 22 45.11 46.86 -56.81
C ASP A 22 43.69 46.32 -56.62
N LYS A 23 42.99 45.94 -57.68
CA LYS A 23 41.68 45.30 -57.60
C LYS A 23 41.71 43.92 -56.97
N ALA A 24 42.81 43.18 -57.16
CA ALA A 24 42.98 41.87 -56.50
C ALA A 24 43.33 42.01 -55.04
N PHE A 25 44.11 42.98 -54.68
CA PHE A 25 44.47 43.32 -53.32
C PHE A 25 43.25 43.84 -52.57
N ASP A 26 42.46 44.72 -53.14
CA ASP A 26 41.19 45.19 -52.52
C ASP A 26 40.19 44.07 -52.29
N ARG A 27 40.07 43.11 -53.22
CA ARG A 27 39.25 41.91 -53.07
C ARG A 27 39.77 40.99 -51.94
N PHE A 28 41.10 40.89 -51.82
CA PHE A 28 41.72 40.11 -50.74
C PHE A 28 41.49 40.78 -49.35
N VAL A 29 41.75 42.09 -49.30
CA VAL A 29 41.55 42.87 -48.09
C VAL A 29 40.07 42.86 -47.66
N SER A 30 39.15 43.04 -48.62
CA SER A 30 37.71 42.99 -48.32
C SER A 30 37.23 41.63 -47.84
N ARG A 31 37.85 40.52 -48.35
CA ARG A 31 37.55 39.16 -47.85
C ARG A 31 38.16 38.86 -46.49
N THR A 32 39.30 39.44 -46.16
CA THR A 32 39.94 39.23 -44.85
C THR A 32 39.38 40.12 -43.75
N GLN A 33 38.84 41.28 -44.09
CA GLN A 33 38.20 42.17 -43.12
C GLN A 33 36.76 41.75 -42.72
N GLN A 34 36.16 40.77 -43.43
CA GLN A 34 34.74 40.41 -43.23
C GLN A 34 34.50 39.30 -42.20
N LYS A 35 35.37 39.12 -41.22
CA LYS A 35 35.05 38.33 -40.01
C LYS A 35 35.38 39.08 -38.74
N ARG A 36 34.83 40.28 -38.57
CA ARG A 36 34.60 40.75 -37.21
C ARG A 36 33.50 39.86 -36.61
N ARG A 37 33.90 38.90 -35.76
CA ARG A 37 32.95 38.26 -34.84
C ARG A 37 32.28 39.42 -34.10
N THR A 38 31.00 39.62 -34.34
CA THR A 38 30.15 40.44 -33.48
C THR A 38 30.19 39.79 -32.13
N VAL A 39 31.05 40.25 -31.24
CA VAL A 39 30.95 39.94 -29.81
C VAL A 39 29.64 40.58 -29.41
N PHE A 40 28.61 39.75 -29.20
CA PHE A 40 27.35 40.21 -28.62
C PHE A 40 27.69 40.77 -27.24
N ASN A 41 27.74 42.07 -27.13
CA ASN A 41 27.87 42.77 -25.89
C ASN A 41 26.53 42.59 -25.15
N ILE A 42 26.38 41.45 -24.41
CA ILE A 42 25.20 41.18 -23.64
C ILE A 42 25.14 42.27 -22.56
N PRO A 43 24.09 43.11 -22.54
CA PRO A 43 23.99 44.17 -21.56
C PRO A 43 24.01 43.59 -20.13
N LYS A 44 24.72 44.21 -19.19
CA LYS A 44 24.87 43.73 -17.79
C LYS A 44 23.57 43.38 -17.11
N ILE A 45 22.44 43.98 -17.56
CA ILE A 45 21.08 43.67 -17.13
C ILE A 45 20.68 42.20 -17.39
N VAL A 46 21.16 41.62 -18.52
CA VAL A 46 20.83 40.21 -18.87
C VAL A 46 21.53 39.24 -17.90
N TYR A 47 22.74 39.54 -17.46
CA TYR A 47 23.41 38.73 -16.43
C TYR A 47 22.68 38.81 -15.09
N GLY A 48 22.16 40.00 -14.72
CA GLY A 48 21.34 40.17 -13.51
C GLY A 48 20.02 39.39 -13.60
N ALA A 49 19.32 39.48 -14.73
CA ALA A 49 18.10 38.71 -14.95
C ALA A 49 18.33 37.17 -14.92
N ALA A 50 19.41 36.71 -15.57
CA ALA A 50 19.78 35.31 -15.55
C ALA A 50 20.10 34.79 -14.12
N ALA A 51 20.79 35.61 -13.31
CA ALA A 51 21.08 35.27 -11.91
C ALA A 51 19.80 35.14 -11.07
N VAL A 52 18.83 36.05 -11.25
CA VAL A 52 17.54 35.97 -10.56
C VAL A 52 16.76 34.73 -10.98
N ILE A 53 16.73 34.39 -12.28
CA ILE A 53 16.07 33.18 -12.78
C ILE A 53 16.73 31.92 -12.20
N LEU A 54 18.07 31.87 -12.15
CA LEU A 54 18.78 30.73 -11.55
C LEU A 54 18.49 30.58 -10.06
N LEU A 55 18.39 31.69 -9.30
CA LEU A 55 18.01 31.67 -7.89
C LEU A 55 16.58 31.16 -7.71
N LEU A 56 15.63 31.57 -8.56
CA LEU A 56 14.25 31.07 -8.50
C LEU A 56 14.20 29.58 -8.83
N ILE A 57 14.92 29.13 -9.84
CA ILE A 57 15.01 27.69 -10.20
C ILE A 57 15.65 26.91 -9.03
N ALA A 58 16.76 27.38 -8.48
CA ALA A 58 17.41 26.74 -7.34
C ALA A 58 16.51 26.68 -6.11
N SER A 59 15.77 27.76 -5.82
CA SER A 59 14.76 27.82 -4.76
C SER A 59 13.61 26.82 -4.95
N THR A 60 13.07 26.74 -6.18
CA THR A 60 12.00 25.76 -6.49
C THR A 60 12.51 24.33 -6.40
N ILE A 61 13.70 24.03 -6.93
CA ILE A 61 14.32 22.71 -6.82
C ILE A 61 14.58 22.36 -5.36
N SER A 62 15.12 23.28 -4.56
CA SER A 62 15.38 23.08 -3.11
C SER A 62 14.09 22.83 -2.34
N TYR A 63 13.02 23.57 -2.66
CA TYR A 63 11.68 23.35 -2.09
C TYR A 63 11.16 21.95 -2.39
N TRP A 64 11.21 21.52 -3.67
CA TRP A 64 10.75 20.19 -4.10
C TRP A 64 11.61 19.05 -3.55
N TRP A 65 12.92 19.26 -3.39
CA TRP A 65 13.82 18.29 -2.78
C TRP A 65 13.59 18.17 -1.28
N GLY A 66 13.38 19.30 -0.59
CA GLY A 66 13.05 19.32 0.83
C GLY A 66 11.76 18.57 1.13
N GLU A 67 10.73 18.76 0.33
CA GLU A 67 9.45 18.07 0.48
C GLU A 67 9.57 16.55 0.22
N ARG A 68 10.35 16.13 -0.78
CA ARG A 68 10.63 14.71 -1.05
C ARG A 68 11.48 14.05 0.05
N GLN A 69 12.44 14.75 0.61
CA GLN A 69 13.31 14.21 1.65
C GLN A 69 12.57 14.05 2.98
N LEU A 70 11.66 14.96 3.34
CA LEU A 70 10.74 14.80 4.46
C LEU A 70 9.80 13.60 4.30
N GLN A 71 9.43 13.28 3.07
CA GLN A 71 8.56 12.12 2.79
C GLN A 71 9.23 10.77 3.09
N ASN A 72 10.55 10.68 2.92
CA ASN A 72 11.33 9.44 3.11
C ASN A 72 11.87 9.26 4.54
N GLN A 73 11.62 10.22 5.44
CA GLN A 73 12.13 10.18 6.83
C GLN A 73 11.14 9.57 7.84
N PHE A 74 9.88 9.33 7.44
CA PHE A 74 8.92 8.69 8.33
C PHE A 74 9.15 7.20 8.38
N ALA A 75 9.62 6.70 9.52
CA ALA A 75 9.72 5.28 9.78
C ALA A 75 8.33 4.65 9.87
N ASP A 76 8.23 3.37 9.51
CA ASP A 76 7.03 2.58 9.74
C ASP A 76 6.92 2.24 11.23
N ILE A 77 5.72 2.38 11.77
CA ILE A 77 5.34 1.94 13.12
C ILE A 77 4.62 0.60 12.96
N LEU A 78 5.17 -0.43 13.58
CA LEU A 78 4.56 -1.75 13.68
C LEU A 78 3.86 -1.90 15.03
N VAL A 79 2.60 -2.32 15.02
CA VAL A 79 1.85 -2.74 16.20
C VAL A 79 1.39 -4.17 15.98
N GLU A 80 1.80 -5.06 16.89
CA GLU A 80 1.45 -6.49 16.84
C GLU A 80 0.70 -6.90 18.11
N THR A 81 -0.26 -7.79 17.94
CA THR A 81 -1.01 -8.41 19.02
C THR A 81 -0.63 -9.90 19.07
N PRO A 82 -0.07 -10.39 20.19
CA PRO A 82 0.28 -11.80 20.30
C PRO A 82 -0.97 -12.70 20.30
N LEU A 83 -0.74 -14.00 20.06
CA LEU A 83 -1.79 -15.01 20.22
C LEU A 83 -2.33 -14.97 21.64
N GLY A 84 -3.61 -15.24 21.79
CA GLY A 84 -4.29 -15.21 23.10
C GLY A 84 -4.59 -13.81 23.64
N ALA A 85 -4.17 -12.75 22.99
CA ALA A 85 -4.37 -11.37 23.43
C ALA A 85 -5.20 -10.55 22.44
N LYS A 86 -5.63 -9.37 22.86
CA LYS A 86 -6.27 -8.34 22.05
C LYS A 86 -5.68 -6.99 22.40
N THR A 87 -5.50 -6.14 21.43
CA THR A 87 -4.93 -4.80 21.63
C THR A 87 -5.92 -3.74 21.19
N LYS A 88 -6.17 -2.76 22.06
CA LYS A 88 -6.91 -1.55 21.71
C LYS A 88 -5.94 -0.39 21.62
N LEU A 89 -5.97 0.35 20.53
CA LEU A 89 -5.11 1.53 20.34
C LEU A 89 -5.89 2.68 19.72
N ILE A 90 -5.31 3.86 19.85
CA ILE A 90 -5.79 5.09 19.22
C ILE A 90 -4.72 5.53 18.24
N LEU A 91 -5.08 5.64 16.96
CA LEU A 91 -4.19 6.15 15.91
C LEU A 91 -4.01 7.68 16.02
N PRO A 92 -2.96 8.26 15.40
CA PRO A 92 -2.69 9.69 15.49
C PRO A 92 -3.84 10.60 15.00
N ASP A 93 -4.71 10.11 14.11
CA ASP A 93 -5.90 10.80 13.63
C ASP A 93 -7.12 10.68 14.58
N SER A 94 -6.94 10.05 15.75
CA SER A 94 -7.96 9.72 16.75
C SER A 94 -8.93 8.61 16.31
N THR A 95 -8.61 7.82 15.29
CA THR A 95 -9.31 6.58 14.97
C THR A 95 -9.06 5.55 16.06
N LEU A 96 -10.12 4.87 16.51
CA LEU A 96 -10.02 3.74 17.45
C LEU A 96 -9.88 2.44 16.66
N VAL A 97 -8.92 1.61 17.07
CA VAL A 97 -8.66 0.31 16.46
C VAL A 97 -8.58 -0.75 17.57
N TRP A 98 -9.24 -1.87 17.35
CA TRP A 98 -9.04 -3.11 18.11
C TRP A 98 -8.37 -4.12 17.19
N LEU A 99 -7.28 -4.72 17.64
CA LEU A 99 -6.59 -5.81 16.96
C LEU A 99 -6.91 -7.12 17.66
N ASN A 100 -7.33 -8.11 16.89
CA ASN A 100 -7.58 -9.46 17.41
C ASN A 100 -6.26 -10.24 17.55
N ALA A 101 -6.32 -11.41 18.17
CA ALA A 101 -5.17 -12.27 18.43
C ALA A 101 -4.40 -12.61 17.13
N GLY A 102 -3.06 -12.50 17.17
CA GLY A 102 -2.20 -12.78 16.04
C GLY A 102 -2.23 -11.72 14.93
N SER A 103 -2.86 -10.56 15.17
CA SER A 103 -2.97 -9.49 14.16
C SER A 103 -1.86 -8.47 14.27
N LYS A 104 -1.55 -7.83 13.14
CA LYS A 104 -0.58 -6.73 13.06
C LYS A 104 -1.03 -5.64 12.10
N ILE A 105 -0.70 -4.41 12.44
CA ILE A 105 -0.82 -3.26 11.55
C ILE A 105 0.51 -2.55 11.41
N VAL A 106 0.71 -1.95 10.24
CA VAL A 106 1.88 -1.10 9.95
C VAL A 106 1.37 0.20 9.34
N TYR A 107 1.80 1.32 9.90
CA TYR A 107 1.50 2.65 9.40
C TYR A 107 2.69 3.59 9.57
N SER A 108 2.77 4.67 8.80
CA SER A 108 3.88 5.60 8.86
C SER A 108 3.78 6.57 10.05
N GLN A 109 4.90 7.11 10.52
CA GLN A 109 4.91 8.20 11.51
C GLN A 109 4.18 9.46 11.02
N GLY A 110 4.03 9.63 9.70
CA GLY A 110 3.26 10.72 9.08
C GLY A 110 1.76 10.50 9.03
N PHE A 111 1.27 9.38 9.56
CA PHE A 111 -0.15 9.02 9.56
C PHE A 111 -1.02 10.10 10.23
N GLY A 112 -2.14 10.44 9.57
CA GLY A 112 -3.08 11.46 10.04
C GLY A 112 -2.71 12.89 9.64
N VAL A 113 -1.47 13.15 9.20
CA VAL A 113 -1.00 14.46 8.71
C VAL A 113 -0.87 14.45 7.19
N LYS A 114 -0.15 13.48 6.66
CA LYS A 114 0.14 13.33 5.23
C LYS A 114 -0.86 12.43 4.53
N ASP A 115 -1.14 11.32 5.13
CA ASP A 115 -2.07 10.30 4.67
C ASP A 115 -2.68 9.56 5.86
N ARG A 116 -3.62 8.63 5.58
CA ARG A 116 -4.18 7.72 6.58
C ARG A 116 -4.17 6.29 6.03
N HIS A 117 -2.96 5.87 5.56
CA HIS A 117 -2.76 4.54 5.02
C HIS A 117 -2.17 3.61 6.07
N LEU A 118 -2.74 2.43 6.21
CA LEU A 118 -2.18 1.35 7.02
C LEU A 118 -2.26 0.01 6.30
N ARG A 119 -1.33 -0.88 6.62
CA ARG A 119 -1.36 -2.28 6.18
C ARG A 119 -1.85 -3.15 7.33
N LEU A 120 -2.77 -4.05 7.03
CA LEU A 120 -3.31 -5.02 7.98
C LEU A 120 -2.92 -6.45 7.58
N ASN A 121 -2.52 -7.26 8.55
CA ASN A 121 -2.52 -8.72 8.48
C ASN A 121 -3.19 -9.23 9.74
N GLY A 122 -4.25 -10.02 9.60
CA GLY A 122 -5.08 -10.46 10.70
C GLY A 122 -6.47 -9.83 10.71
N GLU A 123 -7.03 -9.63 11.89
CA GLU A 123 -8.38 -9.07 12.09
C GLU A 123 -8.33 -7.81 12.94
N ALA A 124 -9.03 -6.78 12.46
CA ALA A 124 -9.17 -5.52 13.17
C ALA A 124 -10.58 -4.95 13.03
N TYR A 125 -11.08 -4.39 14.14
CA TYR A 125 -12.27 -3.56 14.16
C TYR A 125 -11.86 -2.09 14.23
N PHE A 126 -12.46 -1.28 13.37
CA PHE A 126 -12.13 0.13 13.21
C PHE A 126 -13.34 1.01 13.52
N GLU A 127 -13.15 2.04 14.32
CA GLU A 127 -14.04 3.19 14.43
C GLU A 127 -13.31 4.42 13.88
N VAL A 128 -13.41 4.61 12.58
CA VAL A 128 -12.65 5.63 11.85
C VAL A 128 -13.22 7.01 12.08
N ARG A 129 -12.37 7.94 12.53
CA ARG A 129 -12.76 9.35 12.65
C ARG A 129 -13.09 9.95 11.29
N LYS A 130 -14.24 10.63 11.20
CA LYS A 130 -14.70 11.26 9.95
C LYS A 130 -13.73 12.33 9.48
N ASN A 131 -13.24 12.20 8.25
CA ASN A 131 -12.45 13.20 7.54
C ASN A 131 -12.61 13.01 6.03
N GLU A 132 -13.38 13.89 5.40
CA GLU A 132 -13.69 13.83 3.97
C GLU A 132 -12.52 14.29 3.07
N LYS A 133 -11.58 15.07 3.66
CA LYS A 133 -10.42 15.60 2.91
C LYS A 133 -9.26 14.62 2.83
N LEU A 134 -9.17 13.71 3.80
CA LEU A 134 -8.08 12.74 3.89
C LEU A 134 -8.68 11.34 4.10
N PRO A 135 -8.90 10.55 3.05
CA PRO A 135 -9.46 9.20 3.15
C PRO A 135 -8.59 8.29 4.03
N PHE A 136 -9.22 7.31 4.68
CA PHE A 136 -8.57 6.28 5.47
C PHE A 136 -8.53 5.00 4.65
N ASP A 137 -7.33 4.45 4.42
CA ASP A 137 -7.11 3.27 3.60
C ASP A 137 -6.51 2.14 4.44
N VAL A 138 -7.16 0.97 4.40
CA VAL A 138 -6.64 -0.27 4.99
C VAL A 138 -6.28 -1.22 3.86
N MET A 139 -4.99 -1.45 3.70
CA MET A 139 -4.44 -2.28 2.63
C MET A 139 -4.09 -3.67 3.13
N THR A 140 -4.45 -4.68 2.38
CA THR A 140 -3.94 -6.05 2.50
C THR A 140 -3.36 -6.51 1.16
N LYS A 141 -2.92 -7.76 1.06
CA LYS A 141 -2.43 -8.31 -0.22
C LYS A 141 -3.54 -8.44 -1.26
N GLU A 142 -4.76 -8.75 -0.82
CA GLU A 142 -5.88 -9.15 -1.68
C GLU A 142 -6.91 -8.04 -1.88
N LEU A 143 -7.10 -7.19 -0.86
CA LEU A 143 -8.19 -6.22 -0.81
C LEU A 143 -7.73 -4.90 -0.19
N ASN A 144 -8.12 -3.80 -0.80
CA ASN A 144 -8.03 -2.47 -0.20
C ASN A 144 -9.42 -1.98 0.22
N VAL A 145 -9.49 -1.42 1.42
CA VAL A 145 -10.68 -0.83 2.02
C VAL A 145 -10.45 0.65 2.22
N LYS A 146 -11.22 1.49 1.54
CA LYS A 146 -11.15 2.95 1.65
C LYS A 146 -12.44 3.51 2.25
N VAL A 147 -12.28 4.37 3.27
CA VAL A 147 -13.40 4.97 4.01
C VAL A 147 -13.15 6.44 4.36
N LEU A 148 -14.22 7.18 4.72
CA LEU A 148 -14.12 8.59 5.15
C LEU A 148 -14.46 8.79 6.63
N GLY A 149 -15.16 7.84 7.25
CA GLY A 149 -15.62 7.87 8.63
C GLY A 149 -16.67 6.77 8.82
N THR A 150 -16.22 5.60 9.26
CA THR A 150 -16.94 4.34 9.09
C THR A 150 -16.59 3.41 10.26
N LYS A 151 -17.56 2.60 10.70
CA LYS A 151 -17.33 1.50 11.64
C LYS A 151 -17.43 0.18 10.89
N PHE A 152 -16.33 -0.57 10.88
CA PHE A 152 -16.27 -1.84 10.15
C PHE A 152 -15.28 -2.81 10.80
N ASN A 153 -15.50 -4.10 10.56
CA ASN A 153 -14.55 -5.17 10.89
C ASN A 153 -13.90 -5.66 9.61
N PHE A 154 -12.59 -5.84 9.61
CA PHE A 154 -11.81 -6.35 8.50
C PHE A 154 -10.94 -7.51 8.96
N ARG A 155 -11.15 -8.70 8.35
CA ARG A 155 -10.43 -9.93 8.66
C ARG A 155 -9.69 -10.42 7.42
N ASN A 156 -8.37 -10.58 7.54
CA ASN A 156 -7.49 -11.14 6.53
C ASN A 156 -6.23 -11.74 7.18
N TYR A 157 -6.35 -12.96 7.73
CA TYR A 157 -5.19 -13.74 8.18
C TYR A 157 -4.58 -14.48 7.00
N ASP A 158 -3.24 -14.64 6.97
CA ASP A 158 -2.54 -15.32 5.86
C ASP A 158 -3.02 -16.77 5.68
N GLU A 159 -3.37 -17.46 6.76
CA GLU A 159 -3.83 -18.85 6.75
C GLU A 159 -5.32 -19.04 6.43
N ASP A 160 -6.12 -17.98 6.42
CA ASP A 160 -7.52 -18.05 6.06
C ASP A 160 -7.67 -18.03 4.52
N GLU A 161 -8.62 -18.80 3.98
CA GLU A 161 -8.89 -18.87 2.53
C GLU A 161 -9.64 -17.66 2.01
N GLU A 162 -10.30 -16.95 2.91
CA GLU A 162 -11.17 -15.83 2.60
C GLU A 162 -10.75 -14.55 3.32
N VAL A 163 -11.04 -13.44 2.68
CA VAL A 163 -11.01 -12.10 3.27
C VAL A 163 -12.45 -11.67 3.54
N THR A 164 -12.72 -11.14 4.74
CA THR A 164 -14.06 -10.62 5.05
C THR A 164 -14.03 -9.18 5.54
N VAL A 165 -15.00 -8.38 5.06
CA VAL A 165 -15.26 -7.04 5.59
C VAL A 165 -16.73 -6.93 5.96
N ASN A 166 -17.02 -6.56 7.20
CA ASN A 166 -18.37 -6.34 7.70
C ASN A 166 -18.55 -4.85 7.98
N LEU A 167 -19.54 -4.22 7.35
CA LEU A 167 -19.83 -2.81 7.52
C LEU A 167 -20.96 -2.57 8.53
N LEU A 168 -20.63 -1.91 9.64
CA LEU A 168 -21.59 -1.58 10.68
C LEU A 168 -22.24 -0.20 10.46
N GLU A 169 -21.43 0.81 10.12
CA GLU A 169 -21.88 2.20 9.96
C GLU A 169 -21.05 2.93 8.91
N GLY A 170 -21.67 3.76 8.08
CA GLY A 170 -21.01 4.57 7.08
C GLY A 170 -21.03 3.95 5.69
N LYS A 171 -19.92 4.09 4.94
CA LYS A 171 -19.74 3.55 3.59
C LYS A 171 -18.32 3.06 3.40
N VAL A 172 -18.17 1.93 2.74
CA VAL A 172 -16.87 1.34 2.39
C VAL A 172 -16.75 1.27 0.88
N GLN A 173 -15.59 1.70 0.36
CA GLN A 173 -15.14 1.44 -1.00
C GLN A 173 -14.14 0.29 -0.96
N LEU A 174 -14.30 -0.67 -1.86
CA LEU A 174 -13.49 -1.87 -1.98
C LEU A 174 -12.77 -1.92 -3.32
N GLU A 175 -11.48 -2.26 -3.29
CA GLU A 175 -10.68 -2.50 -4.47
C GLU A 175 -10.03 -3.89 -4.37
N ASN A 176 -10.40 -4.79 -5.29
CA ASN A 176 -9.95 -6.18 -5.33
C ASN A 176 -8.65 -6.28 -6.13
N TYR A 177 -7.57 -6.73 -5.47
CA TYR A 177 -6.24 -6.88 -6.09
C TYR A 177 -6.00 -8.26 -6.71
N VAL A 178 -6.75 -9.29 -6.30
CA VAL A 178 -6.64 -10.65 -6.85
C VAL A 178 -7.23 -10.68 -8.25
N LYS A 179 -8.45 -10.17 -8.39
CA LYS A 179 -9.12 -10.04 -9.68
C LYS A 179 -9.34 -8.56 -9.92
N LYS A 180 -8.60 -7.96 -10.83
CA LYS A 180 -8.71 -6.53 -11.17
C LYS A 180 -10.09 -6.19 -11.69
N MET A 181 -11.05 -6.15 -10.79
CA MET A 181 -12.43 -5.73 -11.02
C MET A 181 -12.56 -4.25 -10.64
N GLY A 182 -13.61 -3.60 -11.15
CA GLY A 182 -13.91 -2.22 -10.78
C GLY A 182 -14.16 -2.04 -9.28
N ILE A 183 -14.30 -0.78 -8.87
CA ILE A 183 -14.58 -0.40 -7.48
C ILE A 183 -15.98 -0.88 -7.09
N ASN A 184 -16.08 -1.53 -5.92
CA ASN A 184 -17.31 -1.93 -5.28
C ASN A 184 -17.56 -1.11 -4.02
N TYR A 185 -18.81 -1.06 -3.58
CA TYR A 185 -19.21 -0.34 -2.38
C TYR A 185 -20.03 -1.24 -1.46
N LEU A 186 -19.82 -1.10 -0.14
CA LEU A 186 -20.70 -1.69 0.88
C LEU A 186 -21.56 -0.60 1.51
N SER A 187 -22.77 -1.00 1.84
CA SER A 187 -23.73 -0.27 2.67
C SER A 187 -23.83 -0.89 4.07
N PRO A 188 -24.33 -0.18 5.08
CA PRO A 188 -24.51 -0.72 6.43
C PRO A 188 -25.31 -2.02 6.43
N SER A 189 -24.92 -2.98 7.28
CA SER A 189 -25.45 -4.34 7.37
C SER A 189 -25.10 -5.22 6.16
N GLU A 190 -24.07 -4.85 5.39
CA GLU A 190 -23.52 -5.72 4.35
C GLU A 190 -22.16 -6.28 4.78
N LYS A 191 -21.91 -7.50 4.34
CA LYS A 191 -20.65 -8.24 4.43
C LYS A 191 -20.14 -8.53 3.03
N VAL A 192 -18.86 -8.33 2.79
CA VAL A 192 -18.17 -8.90 1.64
C VAL A 192 -17.32 -10.09 2.09
N THR A 193 -17.33 -11.14 1.28
CA THR A 193 -16.41 -12.28 1.38
C THR A 193 -15.67 -12.39 0.05
N LEU A 194 -14.33 -12.34 0.10
CA LEU A 194 -13.45 -12.48 -1.05
C LEU A 194 -12.66 -13.78 -0.92
N ASN A 195 -12.77 -14.67 -1.88
CA ASN A 195 -11.92 -15.85 -1.98
C ASN A 195 -10.51 -15.45 -2.48
N LYS A 196 -9.49 -15.75 -1.70
CA LYS A 196 -8.10 -15.33 -1.99
C LYS A 196 -7.50 -15.99 -3.23
N LEU A 197 -7.94 -17.21 -3.54
CA LEU A 197 -7.42 -17.96 -4.70
C LEU A 197 -8.06 -17.50 -6.02
N THR A 198 -9.40 -17.38 -6.03
CA THR A 198 -10.15 -17.09 -7.26
C THR A 198 -10.38 -15.60 -7.48
N GLY A 199 -10.27 -14.80 -6.42
CA GLY A 199 -10.64 -13.38 -6.43
C GLY A 199 -12.14 -13.14 -6.56
N GLU A 200 -12.97 -14.19 -6.42
CA GLU A 200 -14.42 -14.05 -6.39
C GLU A 200 -14.85 -13.29 -5.15
N MET A 201 -15.74 -12.32 -5.32
CA MET A 201 -16.19 -11.43 -4.26
C MET A 201 -17.71 -11.46 -4.18
N ILE A 202 -18.25 -11.89 -3.04
CA ILE A 202 -19.66 -12.01 -2.76
C ILE A 202 -20.06 -10.96 -1.73
N ILE A 203 -21.06 -10.14 -2.06
CA ILE A 203 -21.65 -9.18 -1.13
C ILE A 203 -22.99 -9.74 -0.68
N SER A 204 -23.20 -9.85 0.62
CA SER A 204 -24.41 -10.34 1.25
C SER A 204 -24.85 -9.48 2.42
N ARG A 205 -26.13 -9.52 2.76
CA ARG A 205 -26.62 -8.98 4.04
C ARG A 205 -26.24 -9.93 5.16
N ALA A 206 -25.81 -9.39 6.29
CA ALA A 206 -25.42 -10.16 7.45
C ALA A 206 -25.80 -9.45 8.74
N GLU A 207 -25.95 -10.20 9.84
CA GLU A 207 -26.02 -9.63 11.19
C GLU A 207 -24.64 -9.15 11.63
N VAL A 208 -24.20 -8.03 11.04
CA VAL A 208 -22.85 -7.47 11.23
C VAL A 208 -22.55 -7.04 12.67
N LYS A 209 -23.57 -6.99 13.54
CA LYS A 209 -23.36 -6.72 14.98
C LYS A 209 -22.46 -7.77 15.62
N ASN A 210 -22.59 -9.02 15.21
CA ASN A 210 -21.80 -10.13 15.72
C ASN A 210 -20.33 -10.07 15.28
N ALA A 211 -20.04 -9.36 14.18
CA ALA A 211 -18.67 -9.22 13.66
C ALA A 211 -17.72 -8.47 14.60
N LYS A 212 -18.21 -7.78 15.61
CA LYS A 212 -17.41 -7.09 16.63
C LYS A 212 -17.45 -7.76 18.02
N GLU A 213 -18.21 -8.85 18.18
CA GLU A 213 -18.36 -9.53 19.49
C GLU A 213 -17.01 -9.95 20.07
N TRP A 214 -16.07 -10.30 19.24
CA TRP A 214 -14.71 -10.62 19.67
C TRP A 214 -14.03 -9.46 20.43
N THR A 215 -14.39 -8.19 20.20
CA THR A 215 -13.84 -7.05 20.95
C THR A 215 -14.24 -7.10 22.42
N ASN A 216 -15.34 -7.79 22.76
CA ASN A 216 -15.87 -8.02 24.11
C ASN A 216 -15.63 -9.47 24.59
N ASP A 217 -14.63 -10.16 24.01
CA ASP A 217 -14.28 -11.54 24.31
C ASP A 217 -15.31 -12.61 23.89
N GLY A 218 -16.32 -12.24 23.09
CA GLY A 218 -17.20 -13.18 22.41
C GLY A 218 -16.49 -13.93 21.28
N LEU A 219 -16.77 -15.22 21.13
CA LEU A 219 -16.40 -16.02 19.95
C LEU A 219 -17.71 -16.51 19.34
N PHE A 220 -18.06 -15.97 18.20
CA PHE A 220 -19.29 -16.28 17.49
C PHE A 220 -18.99 -17.11 16.26
N PHE A 221 -19.52 -18.33 16.22
CA PHE A 221 -19.47 -19.25 15.10
C PHE A 221 -20.84 -19.37 14.47
N ASP A 222 -20.97 -18.97 13.21
CA ASP A 222 -22.21 -19.00 12.45
C ASP A 222 -22.04 -19.94 11.26
N GLU A 223 -22.53 -21.18 11.39
CA GLU A 223 -22.34 -22.22 10.39
C GLU A 223 -20.87 -22.36 9.94
N MET A 224 -19.95 -22.13 10.91
CA MET A 224 -18.50 -22.09 10.62
C MET A 224 -17.95 -23.52 10.51
N PRO A 225 -17.12 -23.84 9.49
CA PRO A 225 -16.45 -25.13 9.38
C PRO A 225 -15.49 -25.36 10.55
N LEU A 226 -15.34 -26.62 10.98
CA LEU A 226 -14.45 -26.97 12.10
C LEU A 226 -13.00 -26.57 11.84
N SER A 227 -12.54 -26.64 10.58
CA SER A 227 -11.22 -26.14 10.19
C SER A 227 -10.99 -24.68 10.58
N ASP A 228 -11.97 -23.80 10.34
CA ASP A 228 -11.87 -22.39 10.65
C ASP A 228 -12.08 -22.10 12.13
N ILE A 229 -12.94 -22.88 12.80
CA ILE A 229 -13.09 -22.86 14.26
C ILE A 229 -11.75 -23.18 14.93
N VAL A 230 -11.06 -24.22 14.47
CA VAL A 230 -9.74 -24.61 15.02
C VAL A 230 -8.71 -23.50 14.84
N LYS A 231 -8.66 -22.85 13.67
CA LYS A 231 -7.80 -21.66 13.45
C LYS A 231 -8.12 -20.54 14.45
N GLU A 232 -9.42 -20.25 14.65
CA GLU A 232 -9.86 -19.21 15.56
C GLU A 232 -9.54 -19.55 17.04
N LEU A 233 -9.75 -20.80 17.45
CA LEU A 233 -9.43 -21.26 18.82
C LEU A 233 -7.91 -21.24 19.06
N ASN A 234 -7.10 -21.67 18.09
CA ASN A 234 -5.66 -21.63 18.17
C ASN A 234 -5.15 -20.20 18.39
N ARG A 235 -5.70 -19.21 17.65
CA ARG A 235 -5.36 -17.80 17.80
C ARG A 235 -5.85 -17.25 19.15
N SER A 236 -7.12 -17.48 19.46
CA SER A 236 -7.79 -16.84 20.61
C SER A 236 -7.32 -17.37 21.96
N TYR A 237 -6.99 -18.66 22.06
CA TYR A 237 -6.54 -19.29 23.30
C TYR A 237 -5.02 -19.55 23.33
N ASN A 238 -4.30 -19.27 22.25
CA ASN A 238 -2.87 -19.58 22.11
C ASN A 238 -2.57 -21.05 22.38
N VAL A 239 -3.31 -21.93 21.71
CA VAL A 239 -3.19 -23.40 21.80
C VAL A 239 -2.87 -24.00 20.45
N LYS A 240 -2.52 -25.30 20.43
CA LYS A 240 -2.25 -26.06 19.22
C LYS A 240 -3.30 -27.17 19.08
N ILE A 241 -4.36 -26.89 18.36
CA ILE A 241 -5.39 -27.88 18.03
C ILE A 241 -5.16 -28.35 16.60
N HIS A 242 -5.22 -29.66 16.38
CA HIS A 242 -5.13 -30.29 15.07
C HIS A 242 -6.33 -31.21 14.85
N ILE A 243 -6.75 -31.33 13.57
CA ILE A 243 -7.81 -32.26 13.16
C ILE A 243 -7.11 -33.47 12.55
N ALA A 244 -7.34 -34.67 13.13
CA ALA A 244 -6.75 -35.93 12.63
C ALA A 244 -7.50 -36.43 11.39
N ASP A 245 -8.81 -36.31 11.38
CA ASP A 245 -9.67 -36.86 10.35
C ASP A 245 -10.16 -35.73 9.43
N GLU A 246 -9.71 -35.75 8.17
CA GLU A 246 -10.02 -34.72 7.18
C GLU A 246 -11.53 -34.52 6.98
N GLN A 247 -12.33 -35.59 7.11
CA GLN A 247 -13.79 -35.53 7.02
C GLN A 247 -14.43 -34.58 8.01
N LEU A 248 -13.81 -34.36 9.19
CA LEU A 248 -14.33 -33.46 10.20
C LEU A 248 -14.15 -31.97 9.83
N THR A 249 -13.23 -31.65 8.95
CA THR A 249 -12.87 -30.26 8.60
C THR A 249 -14.07 -29.46 8.11
N HIS A 250 -14.99 -30.10 7.43
CA HIS A 250 -16.19 -29.48 6.82
C HIS A 250 -17.42 -29.47 7.74
N ASN A 251 -17.36 -30.13 8.91
CA ASN A 251 -18.48 -30.10 9.87
C ASN A 251 -18.71 -28.67 10.33
N ARG A 252 -19.96 -28.22 10.26
CA ARG A 252 -20.32 -26.83 10.60
C ARG A 252 -20.94 -26.75 11.97
N PHE A 253 -20.60 -25.70 12.71
CA PHE A 253 -21.09 -25.45 14.05
C PHE A 253 -21.65 -24.04 14.15
N TYR A 254 -22.71 -23.93 14.96
CA TYR A 254 -23.25 -22.68 15.42
C TYR A 254 -23.05 -22.59 16.94
N ALA A 255 -22.33 -21.58 17.42
CA ALA A 255 -22.08 -21.41 18.85
C ALA A 255 -21.67 -19.97 19.17
N LEU A 256 -21.96 -19.57 20.41
CA LEU A 256 -21.46 -18.33 21.01
C LEU A 256 -20.76 -18.68 22.32
N PHE A 257 -19.50 -18.34 22.44
CA PHE A 257 -18.68 -18.53 23.61
C PHE A 257 -18.21 -17.19 24.18
N ASN A 258 -17.99 -17.14 25.49
CA ASN A 258 -17.33 -16.02 26.15
C ASN A 258 -15.96 -16.48 26.65
N ARG A 259 -14.89 -15.97 26.01
CA ARG A 259 -13.52 -16.36 26.31
C ARG A 259 -13.06 -16.03 27.72
N LYS A 260 -13.65 -15.02 28.39
CA LYS A 260 -13.34 -14.68 29.78
C LYS A 260 -13.91 -15.72 30.79
N GLU A 261 -15.00 -16.32 30.40
CA GLU A 261 -15.74 -17.24 31.29
C GLU A 261 -15.44 -18.71 31.01
N GLN A 262 -15.00 -19.01 29.77
CA GLN A 262 -14.81 -20.37 29.31
C GLN A 262 -13.36 -20.63 28.94
N THR A 263 -12.78 -21.67 29.50
CA THR A 263 -11.48 -22.21 29.11
C THR A 263 -11.58 -22.93 27.77
N ILE A 264 -10.45 -23.18 27.12
CA ILE A 264 -10.43 -23.97 25.87
C ILE A 264 -11.08 -25.34 26.06
N TYR A 265 -10.88 -25.99 27.21
CA TYR A 265 -11.47 -27.29 27.49
C TYR A 265 -12.99 -27.20 27.59
N ASN A 266 -13.55 -26.17 28.23
CA ASN A 266 -15.01 -25.96 28.26
C ASN A 266 -15.56 -25.81 26.82
N VAL A 267 -14.88 -25.09 25.96
CA VAL A 267 -15.28 -24.93 24.55
C VAL A 267 -15.24 -26.27 23.82
N LEU A 268 -14.15 -27.03 23.98
CA LEU A 268 -14.02 -28.35 23.38
C LEU A 268 -15.05 -29.36 23.87
N ASP A 269 -15.37 -29.35 25.18
CA ASP A 269 -16.41 -30.19 25.75
C ASP A 269 -17.78 -29.92 25.12
N ILE A 270 -18.12 -28.65 24.88
CA ILE A 270 -19.34 -28.25 24.19
C ILE A 270 -19.36 -28.72 22.73
N ILE A 271 -18.26 -28.54 22.00
CA ILE A 271 -18.14 -29.00 20.60
C ILE A 271 -18.29 -30.51 20.52
N THR A 272 -17.68 -31.26 21.46
CA THR A 272 -17.74 -32.74 21.47
C THR A 272 -19.07 -33.28 21.98
N ALA A 273 -19.84 -32.48 22.74
CA ALA A 273 -21.21 -32.87 23.14
C ALA A 273 -22.16 -33.10 21.98
N THR A 274 -21.83 -32.57 20.77
CA THR A 274 -22.58 -32.87 19.55
C THR A 274 -22.44 -34.31 19.08
N ASN A 275 -21.55 -35.11 19.67
CA ASN A 275 -21.21 -36.50 19.34
C ASN A 275 -20.61 -36.72 17.95
N GLN A 276 -20.21 -35.69 17.27
CA GLN A 276 -19.55 -35.77 15.95
C GLN A 276 -18.03 -35.80 16.07
N VAL A 277 -17.47 -35.17 17.10
CA VAL A 277 -16.06 -34.96 17.30
C VAL A 277 -15.67 -35.43 18.70
N ARG A 278 -14.47 -35.92 18.88
CA ARG A 278 -13.83 -36.17 20.17
C ARG A 278 -12.48 -35.46 20.21
N TYR A 279 -11.95 -35.22 21.41
CA TYR A 279 -10.59 -34.72 21.55
C TYR A 279 -9.76 -35.54 22.53
N LYS A 280 -8.45 -35.49 22.35
CA LYS A 280 -7.46 -35.95 23.31
C LYS A 280 -6.31 -34.95 23.41
N VAL A 281 -5.73 -34.85 24.61
CA VAL A 281 -4.56 -33.99 24.85
C VAL A 281 -3.31 -34.82 24.66
N GLU A 282 -2.39 -34.32 23.79
CA GLU A 282 -1.11 -34.95 23.50
C GLU A 282 0.02 -33.94 23.74
N GLY A 283 0.60 -33.98 24.95
CA GLY A 283 1.63 -33.04 25.36
C GLY A 283 1.08 -31.61 25.42
N ASP A 284 1.61 -30.71 24.57
CA ASP A 284 1.18 -29.31 24.42
C ASP A 284 0.16 -29.09 23.29
N SER A 285 -0.31 -30.17 22.66
CA SER A 285 -1.26 -30.16 21.55
C SER A 285 -2.57 -30.86 21.91
N ILE A 286 -3.62 -30.52 21.19
CA ILE A 286 -4.95 -31.12 21.28
C ILE A 286 -5.30 -31.71 19.91
N LEU A 287 -5.66 -32.98 19.89
CA LEU A 287 -6.04 -33.66 18.67
C LEU A 287 -7.55 -33.88 18.62
N LEU A 288 -8.23 -33.40 17.58
CA LEU A 288 -9.62 -33.70 17.28
C LEU A 288 -9.71 -34.88 16.33
N TYR A 289 -10.60 -35.82 16.63
CA TYR A 289 -10.79 -37.04 15.83
C TYR A 289 -12.26 -37.45 15.79
N ALA A 290 -12.64 -38.27 14.81
CA ALA A 290 -14.00 -38.79 14.70
C ALA A 290 -14.32 -39.77 15.84
N LYS A 291 -15.61 -39.89 16.15
CA LYS A 291 -16.09 -40.82 17.18
C LYS A 291 -15.91 -42.28 16.72
#